data_f33435d9e48feffb4ae1ebdd63ec83a9
#
_entry.id   f33435d9e48feffb4ae1ebdd63ec83a9
#
_cell.length_a   1.000
_cell.length_b   1.000
_cell.length_c   1.000
_cell.angle_alpha   90.00
_cell.angle_beta   90.00
_cell.angle_gamma   90.00
#
_symmetry.space_group_name_H-M   'P 1'
#
loop_
_entity.id
_entity.type
_entity.pdbx_description
1 polymer ?
#
loop_
_entity_poly.entity_id
_entity_poly.type
_entity_poly.pdbx_seq_one_letter_code
_entity_poly.pdbx_strand_id
1 'polypeptide(L)' 'MKTSATFYHAGCPVCVAAEDQLAEAIDPTRFNVEIVHLGDTPSRIEEAESAGVQSVPALVIDGRPFHINFGAAIADLK' A
#
# COMPACT_ATOMS: atom_id res chain seq x y z
N MET A 1 13.85 6.28 -16.06
CA MET A 1 13.07 5.12 -15.61
C MET A 1 12.26 5.47 -14.38
N LYS A 2 11.04 4.99 -14.32
CA LYS A 2 10.20 5.19 -13.15
C LYS A 2 10.47 4.11 -12.10
N THR A 3 10.49 4.51 -10.84
CA THR A 3 10.59 3.57 -9.72
C THR A 3 9.22 2.96 -9.45
N SER A 4 9.16 1.66 -9.23
CA SER A 4 7.92 0.98 -8.91
C SER A 4 7.52 1.26 -7.46
N ALA A 5 6.27 1.64 -7.25
CA ALA A 5 5.72 1.88 -5.93
C ALA A 5 4.33 1.21 -5.84
N THR A 6 4.12 0.40 -4.82
CA THR A 6 2.85 -0.30 -4.62
C THR A 6 2.21 0.17 -3.33
N PHE A 7 0.98 0.68 -3.42
CA PHE A 7 0.22 1.12 -2.25
C PHE A 7 -0.79 0.05 -1.87
N TYR A 8 -0.61 -0.52 -0.69
CA TYR A 8 -1.51 -1.54 -0.16
C TYR A 8 -2.49 -0.94 0.83
N HIS A 9 -3.77 -1.23 0.65
CA HIS A 9 -4.82 -0.80 1.58
C HIS A 9 -5.96 -1.82 1.63
N ALA A 10 -6.86 -1.64 2.58
CA ALA A 10 -8.00 -2.55 2.79
C ALA A 10 -9.35 -1.83 2.73
N GLY A 11 -9.37 -0.59 2.22
CA GLY A 11 -10.60 0.18 2.09
C GLY A 11 -11.07 0.85 3.37
N CYS A 12 -10.26 0.84 4.45
CA CYS A 12 -10.64 1.51 5.70
C CYS A 12 -10.56 3.05 5.51
N PRO A 13 -11.24 3.83 6.37
CA PRO A 13 -11.21 5.30 6.24
C PRO A 13 -9.81 5.88 6.27
N VAL A 14 -8.93 5.33 7.11
CA VAL A 14 -7.53 5.75 7.18
C VAL A 14 -6.80 5.42 5.87
N CYS A 15 -7.10 4.26 5.29
CA CYS A 15 -6.51 3.85 4.01
C CYS A 15 -6.93 4.78 2.87
N VAL A 16 -8.20 5.15 2.82
CA VAL A 16 -8.72 6.05 1.78
C VAL A 16 -8.10 7.43 1.90
N ALA A 17 -7.99 7.95 3.12
CA ALA A 17 -7.34 9.25 3.36
C ALA A 17 -5.87 9.21 2.94
N ALA A 18 -5.17 8.13 3.24
CA ALA A 18 -3.76 7.97 2.86
C ALA A 18 -3.60 7.89 1.34
N GLU A 19 -4.52 7.23 0.64
CA GLU A 19 -4.49 7.14 -0.81
C GLU A 19 -4.61 8.54 -1.45
N ASP A 20 -5.51 9.36 -0.94
CA ASP A 20 -5.68 10.73 -1.45
C ASP A 20 -4.41 11.56 -1.22
N GLN A 21 -3.82 11.46 -0.03
CA GLN A 21 -2.57 12.15 0.29
C GLN A 21 -1.42 11.65 -0.58
N LEU A 22 -1.37 10.36 -0.83
CA LEU A 22 -0.35 9.76 -1.67
C LEU A 22 -0.42 10.28 -3.10
N ALA A 23 -1.62 10.39 -3.65
CA ALA A 23 -1.83 10.88 -5.00
C ALA A 23 -1.31 12.30 -5.18
N GLU A 24 -1.37 13.12 -4.12
CA GLU A 24 -0.85 14.49 -4.15
C GLU A 24 0.66 14.55 -3.93
N ALA A 25 1.19 13.63 -3.12
CA ALA A 25 2.59 13.67 -2.69
C ALA A 25 3.55 13.00 -3.67
N ILE A 26 3.08 12.01 -4.41
CA ILE A 26 3.94 11.25 -5.33
C ILE A 26 3.92 11.85 -6.72
N ASP A 27 5.12 12.07 -7.25
CA ASP A 27 5.31 12.56 -8.61
C ASP A 27 5.13 11.42 -9.61
N PRO A 28 4.06 11.42 -10.43
CA PRO A 28 3.80 10.33 -11.38
C PRO A 28 4.83 10.26 -12.52
N THR A 29 5.67 11.28 -12.67
CA THR A 29 6.75 11.24 -13.65
C THR A 29 7.95 10.45 -13.15
N ARG A 30 8.06 10.25 -11.83
CA ARG A 30 9.18 9.54 -11.21
C ARG A 30 8.81 8.16 -10.70
N PHE A 31 7.52 7.94 -10.40
CA PHE A 31 7.05 6.70 -9.81
C PHE A 31 5.94 6.10 -10.65
N ASN A 32 5.99 4.79 -10.80
CA ASN A 32 4.90 4.02 -11.37
C ASN A 32 4.12 3.41 -10.18
N VAL A 33 2.98 3.99 -9.85
CA VAL A 33 2.22 3.61 -8.65
C VAL A 33 1.12 2.63 -9.00
N GLU A 34 1.12 1.49 -8.31
CA GLU A 34 0.03 0.52 -8.35
C GLU A 34 -0.72 0.56 -7.02
N ILE A 35 -2.05 0.64 -7.08
CA ILE A 35 -2.89 0.62 -5.89
C ILE A 35 -3.52 -0.77 -5.77
N VAL A 36 -3.28 -1.43 -4.63
CA VAL A 36 -3.76 -2.78 -4.36
C VAL A 36 -4.72 -2.75 -3.18
N HIS A 37 -5.99 -3.09 -3.44
CA HIS A 37 -7.01 -3.19 -2.41
C HIS A 37 -7.07 -4.64 -1.92
N LEU A 38 -6.48 -4.91 -0.76
CA LEU A 38 -6.38 -6.27 -0.22
C LEU A 38 -7.73 -6.85 0.18
N GLY A 39 -8.70 -6.00 0.49
CA GLY A 39 -10.07 -6.43 0.75
C GLY A 39 -10.75 -7.02 -0.49
N ASP A 40 -10.44 -6.47 -1.67
CA ASP A 40 -10.99 -6.95 -2.95
C ASP A 40 -10.14 -8.04 -3.57
N THR A 41 -8.84 -8.04 -3.27
CA THR A 41 -7.88 -8.98 -3.85
C THR A 41 -7.08 -9.68 -2.75
N PRO A 42 -7.73 -10.54 -1.94
CA PRO A 42 -7.05 -11.18 -0.81
C PRO A 42 -5.91 -12.10 -1.22
N SER A 43 -5.87 -12.54 -2.48
CA SER A 43 -4.77 -13.36 -2.99
C SER A 43 -3.43 -12.62 -2.98
N ARG A 44 -3.44 -11.30 -2.89
CA ARG A 44 -2.23 -10.50 -2.86
C ARG A 44 -1.74 -10.18 -1.44
N ILE A 45 -2.41 -10.68 -0.41
CA ILE A 45 -1.98 -10.49 0.98
C ILE A 45 -0.61 -11.12 1.21
N GLU A 46 -0.34 -12.32 0.68
CA GLU A 46 0.96 -12.96 0.79
C GLU A 46 2.08 -12.13 0.14
N GLU A 47 1.78 -11.50 -0.98
CA GLU A 47 2.71 -10.60 -1.66
C GLU A 47 3.09 -9.45 -0.74
N ALA A 48 2.11 -8.83 -0.09
CA ALA A 48 2.35 -7.72 0.84
C ALA A 48 3.19 -8.18 2.04
N GLU A 49 2.88 -9.34 2.60
CA GLU A 49 3.66 -9.90 3.72
C GLU A 49 5.10 -10.16 3.30
N SER A 50 5.31 -10.70 2.10
CA SER A 50 6.65 -10.96 1.58
C SER A 50 7.46 -9.69 1.37
N ALA A 51 6.78 -8.58 1.11
CA ALA A 51 7.43 -7.27 0.98
C ALA A 51 7.71 -6.61 2.33
N GLY A 52 7.29 -7.21 3.43
CA GLY A 52 7.50 -6.70 4.78
C GLY A 52 6.36 -5.83 5.31
N VAL A 53 5.22 -5.80 4.62
CA VAL A 53 4.06 -5.04 5.07
C VAL A 53 3.41 -5.76 6.26
N GLN A 54 3.30 -5.06 7.39
CA GLN A 54 2.70 -5.61 8.61
C GLN A 54 1.30 -5.06 8.87
N SER A 55 1.02 -3.87 8.33
CA SER A 55 -0.28 -3.22 8.48
C SER A 55 -0.54 -2.35 7.26
N VAL A 56 -1.79 -1.96 7.05
CA VAL A 56 -2.18 -1.05 5.97
C VAL A 56 -2.79 0.21 6.56
N PRO A 57 -2.69 1.36 5.91
CA PRO A 57 -2.09 1.60 4.59
C PRO A 57 -0.56 1.58 4.62
N ALA A 58 0.03 1.04 3.57
CA ALA A 58 1.47 0.97 3.44
C ALA A 58 1.89 1.17 1.97
N LEU A 59 3.05 1.80 1.79
CA LEU A 59 3.61 2.01 0.47
C LEU A 59 4.92 1.24 0.37
N VAL A 60 5.05 0.42 -0.66
CA VAL A 60 6.29 -0.32 -0.92
C VAL A 60 6.98 0.34 -2.10
N ILE A 61 8.16 0.89 -1.86
CA ILE A 61 8.99 1.51 -2.88
C ILE A 61 10.29 0.72 -2.99
N ASP A 62 10.57 0.22 -4.18
CA ASP A 62 11.79 -0.53 -4.46
C ASP A 62 12.02 -1.66 -3.45
N GLY A 63 10.94 -2.38 -3.13
CA GLY A 63 10.98 -3.50 -2.19
C GLY A 63 11.03 -3.11 -0.72
N ARG A 64 10.93 -1.83 -0.39
CA ARG A 64 10.98 -1.34 0.99
C ARG A 64 9.59 -0.88 1.45
N PRO A 65 9.07 -1.41 2.55
CA PRO A 65 7.77 -1.00 3.05
C PRO A 65 7.84 0.27 3.89
N PHE A 66 6.91 1.17 3.64
CA PHE A 66 6.73 2.39 4.44
C PHE A 66 5.30 2.38 4.97
N HIS A 67 5.15 2.27 6.28
CA HIS A 67 3.84 2.27 6.93
C HIS A 67 3.40 3.72 7.13
N ILE A 68 2.29 4.11 6.47
CA ILE A 68 1.83 5.48 6.49
C ILE A 68 1.04 5.78 7.75
N ASN A 69 0.19 4.82 8.13
CA ASN A 69 -0.65 4.94 9.32
C ASN A 69 -1.07 3.52 9.71
N PHE A 70 -1.91 3.39 10.72
CA PHE A 70 -2.43 2.09 11.12
C PHE A 70 -3.95 2.05 10.93
N GLY A 71 -4.37 1.35 9.89
CA GLY A 71 -5.80 1.10 9.64
C GLY A 71 -6.20 -0.31 10.04
N ALA A 72 -5.39 -1.30 9.64
CA ALA A 72 -5.62 -2.70 9.98
C ALA A 72 -4.32 -3.47 9.90
N ALA A 73 -4.15 -4.45 10.76
CA ALA A 73 -3.00 -5.35 10.69
C ALA A 73 -3.21 -6.35 9.53
N ILE A 74 -2.12 -6.73 8.85
CA ILE A 74 -2.18 -7.72 7.78
C ILE A 74 -2.78 -9.03 8.29
N ALA A 75 -2.44 -9.43 9.51
CA ALA A 75 -2.97 -10.66 10.10
C ALA A 75 -4.50 -10.65 10.22
N ASP A 76 -5.10 -9.48 10.38
CA ASP A 76 -6.55 -9.34 10.49
C ASP A 76 -7.27 -9.41 9.14
N LEU A 77 -6.53 -9.31 8.04
CA LEU A 77 -7.09 -9.36 6.68
C LEU A 77 -7.11 -10.78 6.10
N LYS A 78 -6.45 -11.71 6.76
CA LYS A 78 -6.36 -13.09 6.31
C LYS A 78 -7.63 -13.87 6.56
#